data_b74dca47e3a9d8988b026d654b86a765
#
_entry.id   b74dca47e3a9d8988b026d654b86a765
#
_cell.length_a   1.000
_cell.length_b   1.000
_cell.length_c   1.000
_cell.angle_alpha   90.00
_cell.angle_beta   90.00
_cell.angle_gamma   90.00
#
_symmetry.space_group_name_H-M   'P 1'
#
loop_
_entity.id
_entity.type
_entity.pdbx_description
1 polymer ?
#
loop_
_entity_poly.entity_id
_entity_poly.type
_entity_poly.pdbx_seq_one_letter_code
_entity_poly.pdbx_strand_id
1 'polypeptide(L)'
;MKIGELAQQSGHSASRIRFYESANLIRPPKRQANGYREYPDNVQLVLQIIRIAQEAGFSLKEIKGLLPASRDKALEAGDLVQRLRFKIEEIRNQEQRLEQSRIRIQAIADQVEADPGCLSCTSGNWVLSGLVGA
;
A
#
# COMPACT_ATOMS: atom_id res chain seq x y z
N MET A 1 -26.73 2.19 3.14
CA MET A 1 -26.33 2.18 1.72
C MET A 1 -26.37 0.75 1.19
N LYS A 2 -26.98 0.53 0.06
CA LYS A 2 -27.01 -0.78 -0.58
C LYS A 2 -25.70 -1.05 -1.32
N ILE A 3 -25.41 -2.33 -1.57
CA ILE A 3 -24.14 -2.71 -2.20
C ILE A 3 -23.92 -2.06 -3.58
N GLY A 4 -24.99 -1.86 -4.36
CA GLY A 4 -24.91 -1.20 -5.67
C GLY A 4 -24.49 0.26 -5.57
N GLU A 5 -25.05 0.99 -4.63
CA GLU A 5 -24.68 2.38 -4.36
C GLU A 5 -23.23 2.47 -3.84
N LEU A 6 -22.88 1.56 -2.95
CA LEU A 6 -21.54 1.49 -2.37
C LEU A 6 -20.50 1.20 -3.46
N ALA A 7 -20.78 0.27 -4.35
CA ALA A 7 -19.93 -0.06 -5.48
C ALA A 7 -19.72 1.15 -6.40
N GLN A 8 -20.79 1.85 -6.71
CA GLN A 8 -20.73 3.04 -7.57
C GLN A 8 -19.91 4.15 -6.94
N GLN A 9 -20.09 4.43 -5.66
CA GLN A 9 -19.41 5.52 -4.97
C GLN A 9 -17.96 5.20 -4.63
N SER A 10 -17.64 3.95 -4.33
CA SER A 10 -16.29 3.53 -3.95
C SER A 10 -15.38 3.22 -5.13
N GLY A 11 -15.94 2.98 -6.30
CA GLY A 11 -15.21 2.54 -7.47
C GLY A 11 -14.81 1.06 -7.43
N HIS A 12 -15.28 0.30 -6.44
CA HIS A 12 -15.09 -1.15 -6.36
C HIS A 12 -16.30 -1.88 -6.94
N SER A 13 -16.08 -3.08 -7.49
CA SER A 13 -17.18 -3.94 -7.91
C SER A 13 -17.90 -4.53 -6.70
N ALA A 14 -19.16 -4.91 -6.86
CA ALA A 14 -19.92 -5.60 -5.82
C ALA A 14 -19.21 -6.89 -5.37
N SER A 15 -18.65 -7.64 -6.31
CA SER A 15 -17.88 -8.86 -6.01
C SER A 15 -16.67 -8.58 -5.13
N ARG A 16 -15.98 -7.48 -5.39
CA ARG A 16 -14.81 -7.07 -4.64
C ARG A 16 -15.17 -6.66 -3.22
N ILE A 17 -16.27 -5.95 -3.06
CA ILE A 17 -16.80 -5.57 -1.75
C ILE A 17 -17.15 -6.82 -0.93
N ARG A 18 -17.79 -7.81 -1.53
CA ARG A 18 -18.08 -9.09 -0.87
C ARG A 18 -16.81 -9.84 -0.49
N PHE A 19 -15.78 -9.77 -1.34
CA PHE A 19 -14.49 -10.36 -1.04
C PHE A 19 -13.85 -9.72 0.19
N TYR A 20 -13.86 -8.39 0.29
CA TYR A 20 -13.32 -7.69 1.45
C TYR A 20 -14.12 -8.00 2.72
N GLU A 21 -15.43 -8.17 2.59
CA GLU A 21 -16.29 -8.60 3.69
C GLU A 21 -15.90 -10.01 4.17
N SER A 22 -15.70 -10.95 3.27
CA SER A 22 -15.28 -12.31 3.62
C SER A 22 -13.87 -12.37 4.18
N ALA A 23 -13.00 -11.44 3.78
CA ALA A 23 -11.64 -11.33 4.30
C ALA A 23 -11.56 -10.55 5.62
N ASN A 24 -12.68 -10.15 6.19
CA ASN A 24 -12.78 -9.36 7.43
C ASN A 24 -12.13 -7.98 7.36
N LEU A 25 -12.02 -7.41 6.16
CA LEU A 25 -11.57 -6.04 5.98
C LEU A 25 -12.67 -5.03 6.26
N ILE A 26 -13.91 -5.41 5.98
CA ILE A 26 -15.10 -4.64 6.31
C ILE A 26 -16.06 -5.52 7.10
N ARG A 27 -16.86 -4.89 7.95
CA ARG A 27 -17.85 -5.61 8.74
C ARG A 27 -19.00 -6.09 7.85
N PRO A 28 -19.56 -7.28 8.12
CA PRO A 28 -20.75 -7.72 7.44
C PRO A 28 -21.89 -6.69 7.62
N PRO A 29 -22.63 -6.39 6.57
CA PRO A 29 -23.75 -5.46 6.67
C PRO A 29 -24.89 -6.07 7.48
N LYS A 30 -25.68 -5.21 8.10
CA LYS A 30 -26.92 -5.65 8.72
C LYS A 30 -27.93 -5.98 7.61
N ARG A 31 -28.57 -7.14 7.74
CA ARG A 31 -29.67 -7.49 6.82
C ARG A 31 -30.94 -6.83 7.33
N GLN A 32 -31.64 -6.18 6.41
CA GLN A 32 -32.98 -5.67 6.67
C GLN A 32 -34.02 -6.79 6.69
N ALA A 33 -35.21 -6.49 7.17
CA ALA A 33 -36.31 -7.45 7.23
C ALA A 33 -36.65 -8.06 5.86
N ASN A 34 -36.37 -7.35 4.77
CA ASN A 34 -36.59 -7.81 3.38
C ASN A 34 -35.42 -8.62 2.80
N GLY A 35 -34.41 -8.93 3.61
CA GLY A 35 -33.25 -9.71 3.20
C GLY A 35 -32.15 -8.93 2.48
N TYR A 36 -32.35 -7.65 2.21
CA TYR A 36 -31.32 -6.80 1.59
C TYR A 36 -30.23 -6.40 2.60
N ARG A 37 -29.01 -6.31 2.11
CA ARG A 37 -27.86 -5.91 2.90
C ARG A 37 -27.78 -4.38 2.95
N GLU A 38 -27.63 -3.83 4.15
CA GLU A 38 -27.48 -2.41 4.38
C GLU A 38 -26.09 -2.14 4.96
N TYR A 39 -25.30 -1.39 4.23
CA TYR A 39 -23.94 -1.01 4.65
C TYR A 39 -23.95 0.35 5.35
N PRO A 40 -23.25 0.50 6.48
CA PRO A 40 -23.07 1.81 7.10
C PRO A 40 -22.26 2.76 6.21
N ASP A 41 -22.49 4.06 6.36
CA ASP A 41 -21.82 5.07 5.52
C ASP A 41 -20.29 5.09 5.70
N ASN A 42 -19.80 4.71 6.88
CA ASN A 42 -18.35 4.66 7.13
C ASN A 42 -17.62 3.59 6.30
N VAL A 43 -18.35 2.63 5.75
CA VAL A 43 -17.75 1.59 4.89
C VAL A 43 -17.18 2.20 3.60
N GLN A 44 -17.79 3.27 3.11
CA GLN A 44 -17.27 3.98 1.94
C GLN A 44 -15.86 4.52 2.20
N LEU A 45 -15.64 5.12 3.36
CA LEU A 45 -14.31 5.59 3.75
C LEU A 45 -13.30 4.44 3.85
N VAL A 46 -13.71 3.34 4.44
CA VAL A 46 -12.88 2.13 4.55
C VAL A 46 -12.47 1.63 3.17
N LEU A 47 -13.42 1.58 2.23
CA LEU A 47 -13.15 1.14 0.85
C LEU A 47 -12.19 2.08 0.12
N GLN A 48 -12.30 3.39 0.36
CA GLN A 48 -11.35 4.36 -0.19
C GLN A 48 -9.94 4.13 0.34
N ILE A 49 -9.81 3.88 1.64
CA ILE A 49 -8.53 3.58 2.27
C ILE A 49 -7.91 2.31 1.66
N ILE A 50 -8.71 1.27 1.49
CA ILE A 50 -8.26 0.02 0.87
C ILE A 50 -7.75 0.28 -0.54
N ARG A 51 -8.47 1.05 -1.32
CA ARG A 51 -8.10 1.37 -2.70
C ARG A 51 -6.77 2.12 -2.77
N ILE A 52 -6.65 3.18 -1.98
CA ILE A 52 -5.43 4.00 -1.95
C ILE A 52 -4.24 3.15 -1.50
N ALA A 53 -4.41 2.33 -0.47
CA ALA A 53 -3.36 1.47 0.02
C ALA A 53 -2.92 0.43 -1.01
N GLN A 54 -3.86 -0.17 -1.74
CA GLN A 54 -3.54 -1.11 -2.82
C GLN A 54 -2.78 -0.43 -3.96
N GLU A 55 -3.17 0.77 -4.33
CA GLU A 55 -2.47 1.55 -5.35
C GLU A 55 -1.04 1.90 -4.91
N ALA A 56 -0.84 2.07 -3.60
CA ALA A 56 0.48 2.30 -3.03
C ALA A 56 1.32 1.03 -2.88
N GLY A 57 0.78 -0.14 -3.24
CA GLY A 57 1.49 -1.41 -3.21
C GLY A 57 1.38 -2.18 -1.91
N PHE A 58 0.49 -1.82 -1.01
CA PHE A 58 0.28 -2.57 0.24
C PHE A 58 -0.47 -3.87 -0.01
N SER A 59 -0.04 -4.92 0.70
CA SER A 59 -0.74 -6.20 0.68
C SER A 59 -2.04 -6.12 1.48
N LEU A 60 -2.97 -7.04 1.21
CA LEU A 60 -4.22 -7.13 1.98
C LEU A 60 -3.95 -7.38 3.46
N LYS A 61 -2.92 -8.12 3.79
CA LYS A 61 -2.52 -8.38 5.18
C LYS A 61 -2.10 -7.09 5.88
N GLU A 62 -1.31 -6.26 5.22
CA GLU A 62 -0.89 -4.96 5.74
C GLU A 62 -2.09 -4.02 5.90
N ILE A 63 -2.99 -3.99 4.92
CA ILE A 63 -4.21 -3.20 4.97
C ILE A 63 -5.10 -3.65 6.12
N LYS A 64 -5.22 -4.95 6.33
CA LYS A 64 -5.99 -5.51 7.45
C LYS A 64 -5.45 -5.04 8.79
N GLY A 65 -4.12 -4.91 8.93
CA GLY A 65 -3.50 -4.37 10.13
C GLY A 65 -3.81 -2.89 10.36
N LEU A 66 -4.10 -2.14 9.30
CA LEU A 66 -4.48 -0.72 9.40
C LEU A 66 -5.92 -0.52 9.85
N LEU A 67 -6.80 -1.48 9.52
CA LEU A 67 -8.23 -1.33 9.74
C LEU A 67 -8.66 -2.07 11.01
N PRO A 68 -9.34 -1.40 11.94
CA PRO A 68 -9.88 -2.06 13.13
C PRO A 68 -11.19 -2.83 12.87
N ALA A 69 -11.57 -3.02 11.60
CA ALA A 69 -12.82 -3.68 11.24
C ALA A 69 -12.89 -5.15 11.67
N SER A 70 -11.73 -5.79 11.88
CA SER A 70 -11.66 -7.15 12.42
C SER A 70 -11.86 -7.21 13.93
N ARG A 71 -11.98 -6.07 14.59
CA ARG A 71 -12.23 -5.95 16.02
C ARG A 71 -13.65 -5.50 16.23
N ASP A 72 -14.26 -5.93 17.33
CA ASP A 72 -15.64 -5.56 17.69
C ASP A 72 -15.78 -4.10 18.10
N LYS A 73 -14.76 -3.29 17.88
CA LYS A 73 -14.78 -1.86 18.21
C LYS A 73 -15.09 -1.02 16.98
N ALA A 74 -15.83 0.03 17.19
CA ALA A 74 -16.05 1.05 16.17
C ALA A 74 -14.72 1.69 15.76
N LEU A 75 -14.63 2.09 14.48
CA LEU A 75 -13.46 2.79 13.97
C LEU A 75 -13.32 4.14 14.69
N GLU A 76 -12.36 4.25 15.56
CA GLU A 76 -12.04 5.52 16.20
C GLU A 76 -11.13 6.34 15.30
N ALA A 77 -11.53 7.57 15.01
CA ALA A 77 -10.82 8.44 14.10
C ALA A 77 -9.36 8.69 14.54
N GLY A 78 -9.14 8.83 15.84
CA GLY A 78 -7.80 9.05 16.39
C GLY A 78 -6.85 7.89 16.14
N ASP A 79 -7.31 6.66 16.35
CA ASP A 79 -6.51 5.46 16.10
C ASP A 79 -6.18 5.31 14.62
N LEU A 80 -7.14 5.58 13.76
CA LEU A 80 -6.93 5.53 12.33
C LEU A 80 -5.88 6.54 11.88
N VAL A 81 -5.98 7.78 12.36
CA VAL A 81 -5.01 8.83 12.03
C VAL A 81 -3.61 8.45 12.45
N GLN A 82 -3.43 7.90 13.66
CA GLN A 82 -2.12 7.47 14.14
C GLN A 82 -1.53 6.38 13.26
N ARG A 83 -2.32 5.39 12.88
CA ARG A 83 -1.87 4.30 12.00
C ARG A 83 -1.51 4.79 10.62
N LEU A 84 -2.29 5.71 10.08
CA LEU A 84 -2.01 6.31 8.78
C LEU A 84 -0.71 7.13 8.82
N ARG A 85 -0.50 7.90 9.88
CA ARG A 85 0.74 8.68 10.04
C ARG A 85 1.97 7.79 10.20
N PHE A 86 1.84 6.67 10.91
CA PHE A 86 2.91 5.69 11.02
C PHE A 86 3.28 5.13 9.64
N LYS A 87 2.28 4.80 8.82
CA LYS A 87 2.52 4.33 7.45
C LYS A 87 3.16 5.40 6.57
N ILE A 88 2.77 6.66 6.74
CA ILE A 88 3.39 7.77 6.01
C ILE A 88 4.89 7.83 6.31
N GLU A 89 5.29 7.67 7.57
CA GLU A 89 6.71 7.66 7.95
C GLU A 89 7.45 6.47 7.35
N GLU A 90 6.86 5.29 7.33
CA GLU A 90 7.44 4.13 6.65
C GLU A 90 7.67 4.40 5.17
N ILE A 91 6.69 5.02 4.50
CA ILE A 91 6.78 5.36 3.08
C ILE A 91 7.89 6.39 2.85
N ARG A 92 7.99 7.41 3.68
CA ARG A 92 9.07 8.41 3.59
C ARG A 92 10.45 7.76 3.71
N ASN A 93 10.60 6.80 4.62
CA ASN A 93 11.86 6.07 4.78
C ASN A 93 12.17 5.24 3.53
N GLN A 94 11.16 4.63 2.91
CA GLN A 94 11.32 3.90 1.66
C GLN A 94 11.69 4.82 0.50
N GLU A 95 11.05 5.99 0.40
CA GLU A 95 11.37 7.01 -0.59
C GLU A 95 12.84 7.44 -0.48
N GLN A 96 13.32 7.67 0.74
CA GLN A 96 14.70 8.03 1.00
C GLN A 96 15.67 6.94 0.55
N ARG A 97 15.38 5.68 0.85
CA ARG A 97 16.19 4.54 0.41
C ARG A 97 16.22 4.41 -1.10
N LEU A 98 15.06 4.60 -1.73
CA LEU A 98 14.96 4.53 -3.19
C LEU A 98 15.72 5.68 -3.84
N GLU A 99 15.65 6.88 -3.28
CA GLU A 99 16.42 8.02 -3.77
C GLU A 99 17.92 7.75 -3.69
N GLN A 100 18.40 7.23 -2.57
CA GLN A 100 19.80 6.86 -2.41
C GLN A 100 20.23 5.78 -3.42
N SER A 101 19.38 4.79 -3.62
CA SER A 101 19.64 3.74 -4.62
C SER A 101 19.69 4.31 -6.02
N ARG A 102 18.79 5.23 -6.34
CA ARG A 102 18.76 5.90 -7.64
C ARG A 102 20.06 6.68 -7.89
N ILE A 103 20.50 7.43 -6.88
CA ILE A 103 21.73 8.21 -6.98
C ILE A 103 22.93 7.29 -7.22
N ARG A 104 23.01 6.19 -6.49
CA ARG A 104 24.13 5.22 -6.63
C ARG A 104 24.10 4.54 -7.99
N ILE A 105 22.95 4.12 -8.46
CA ILE A 105 22.80 3.49 -9.78
C ILE A 105 23.14 4.48 -10.88
N GLN A 106 22.71 5.74 -10.75
CA GLN A 106 23.04 6.79 -11.70
C GLN A 106 24.54 7.01 -11.77
N ALA A 107 25.23 7.04 -10.62
CA ALA A 107 26.67 7.20 -10.57
C ALA A 107 27.38 6.05 -11.28
N ILE A 108 26.89 4.81 -11.13
CA ILE A 108 27.44 3.65 -11.84
C ILE A 108 27.23 3.80 -13.35
N ALA A 109 26.04 4.20 -13.78
CA ALA A 109 25.73 4.39 -15.19
C ALA A 109 26.62 5.46 -15.82
N ASP A 110 26.79 6.58 -15.13
CA ASP A 110 27.66 7.68 -15.59
C ASP A 110 29.11 7.25 -15.71
N GLN A 111 29.59 6.47 -14.73
CA GLN A 111 30.96 5.98 -14.74
C GLN A 111 31.22 4.99 -15.89
N VAL A 112 30.27 4.08 -16.13
CA VAL A 112 30.37 3.11 -17.23
C VAL A 112 30.30 3.82 -18.58
N GLU A 113 29.45 4.84 -18.70
CA GLU A 113 29.34 5.62 -19.93
C GLU A 113 30.61 6.40 -20.22
N ALA A 114 31.24 6.98 -19.19
CA ALA A 114 32.48 7.74 -19.33
C ALA A 114 33.69 6.84 -19.60
N ASP A 115 33.70 5.63 -19.04
CA ASP A 115 34.80 4.66 -19.20
C ASP A 115 34.24 3.25 -19.25
N PRO A 116 33.81 2.76 -20.44
CA PRO A 116 33.36 1.39 -20.60
C PRO A 116 34.39 0.35 -20.21
N GLY A 117 35.67 0.70 -20.23
CA GLY A 117 36.77 -0.17 -19.83
C GLY A 117 36.80 -0.49 -18.34
N CYS A 118 36.09 0.27 -17.50
CA CYS A 118 36.02 0.03 -16.06
C CYS A 118 35.32 -1.30 -15.72
N LEU A 119 34.59 -1.86 -16.67
CA LEU A 119 33.92 -3.16 -16.53
C LEU A 119 34.78 -4.34 -16.97
N SER A 120 35.96 -4.10 -17.58
CA SER A 120 36.85 -5.17 -17.97
C SER A 120 37.46 -5.80 -16.72
N CYS A 121 37.08 -7.04 -16.50
CA CYS A 121 37.38 -7.79 -15.31
C CYS A 121 38.37 -8.89 -15.64
N THR A 122 39.58 -8.81 -15.14
CA THR A 122 40.60 -9.82 -15.37
C THR A 122 40.54 -10.99 -14.38
N SER A 123 39.79 -10.86 -13.27
CA SER A 123 39.76 -11.87 -12.22
C SER A 123 38.38 -12.18 -11.67
N GLY A 124 37.32 -11.81 -12.35
CA GLY A 124 35.96 -12.03 -11.89
C GLY A 124 35.48 -11.09 -10.79
N ASN A 125 36.32 -10.20 -10.32
CA ASN A 125 35.96 -9.21 -9.31
C ASN A 125 35.59 -7.89 -9.96
N TRP A 126 34.35 -7.51 -9.79
CA TRP A 126 33.85 -6.22 -10.26
C TRP A 126 34.14 -5.15 -9.21
N VAL A 127 35.12 -4.34 -9.49
CA VAL A 127 35.43 -3.19 -8.63
C VAL A 127 35.21 -1.91 -9.42
N LEU A 128 34.19 -1.17 -9.03
CA LEU A 128 33.94 0.16 -9.59
C LEU A 128 34.73 1.16 -8.76
N SER A 129 35.80 1.64 -9.32
CA SER A 129 36.66 2.62 -8.70
C SER A 129 35.88 3.92 -8.44
N GLY A 130 35.90 4.41 -7.21
CA GLY A 130 35.19 5.62 -6.82
C GLY A 130 33.82 5.41 -6.21
N LEU A 131 33.28 4.20 -6.27
CA LEU A 131 31.99 3.87 -5.67
C LEU A 131 32.13 2.95 -4.46
N VAL A 132 33.34 2.52 -4.17
CA VAL A 132 33.65 1.60 -3.08
C VAL A 132 33.84 2.38 -1.80
N GLY A 133 33.28 1.88 -0.71
CA GLY A 133 33.49 2.45 0.61
C GLY A 133 32.51 3.56 0.98
N ALA A 134 31.46 3.70 0.20
CA ALA A 134 30.39 4.62 0.57
C ALA A 134 29.48 4.00 1.65
#